data_506b96024ddbde40c89b04ff7d73da85
#
_entry.id   506b96024ddbde40c89b04ff7d73da85
#
_cell.length_a   1.000
_cell.length_b   1.000
_cell.length_c   1.000
_cell.angle_alpha   90.00
_cell.angle_beta   90.00
_cell.angle_gamma   90.00
#
_symmetry.space_group_name_H-M   'P 1'
#
loop_
_entity.id
_entity.type
_entity.pdbx_description
1 polymer ?
#
loop_
_entity_poly.entity_id
_entity_poly.type
_entity_poly.pdbx_seq_one_letter_code
_entity_poly.pdbx_strand_id
1 'polypeptide(L)'
;MEEKIRLAVFGQKRLSREGGIEIVVKELCTRMAQNGCDVTCYNRAGHHVSGAEYDKTIEYDGIRQKVVPTIEKKGLAAVSSSFFAALCSAFGRYDVVHIHAEGPAFFCWIPKLFGKRVISTIHGLDWAREKWKFGVGSKFIRQGEKNAVKYADEIIVLSKGVQKYFMETYGRETHFIPNGVNRPEVREAKLITDHFGLEKDSYILFLGRLVPEKGIRYLVEAFKNVQTDKKLVIAGGSSDTDSFMEELKELAKGDERILFTGFVQGAMLDELYSNAYIYTLPSDLEGMPLSLLEAMSYGNCCLVSDIPECAEVVEDKALIFKKSDVEDLQEKLQDACDHPEMVMRMKNQADDFICEKYNWDKVVKETMKLYRRK
;
A
#
# COMPACT_ATOMS: atom_id res chain seq x y z
N MET A 1 24.09 -9.84 -26.03
CA MET A 1 23.80 -9.75 -24.58
C MET A 1 23.10 -8.42 -24.36
N GLU A 2 21.88 -8.43 -23.83
CA GLU A 2 21.23 -7.18 -23.41
C GLU A 2 22.08 -6.51 -22.34
N GLU A 3 22.30 -5.21 -22.47
CA GLU A 3 23.10 -4.43 -21.53
C GLU A 3 22.42 -4.42 -20.15
N LYS A 4 23.15 -4.78 -19.11
CA LYS A 4 22.65 -4.87 -17.74
C LYS A 4 22.27 -3.48 -17.23
N ILE A 5 21.00 -3.24 -16.94
CA ILE A 5 20.49 -1.96 -16.42
C ILE A 5 20.98 -1.77 -14.98
N ARG A 6 21.65 -0.64 -14.70
CA ARG A 6 22.03 -0.21 -13.36
C ARG A 6 20.96 0.73 -12.82
N LEU A 7 20.20 0.26 -11.84
CA LEU A 7 19.02 0.91 -11.31
C LEU A 7 19.27 1.45 -9.90
N ALA A 8 18.96 2.73 -9.68
CA ALA A 8 18.83 3.31 -8.35
C ALA A 8 17.35 3.48 -7.99
N VAL A 9 16.95 3.12 -6.78
CA VAL A 9 15.56 3.25 -6.30
C VAL A 9 15.53 3.98 -4.97
N PHE A 10 14.62 4.93 -4.82
CA PHE A 10 14.37 5.59 -3.54
C PHE A 10 12.92 6.12 -3.42
N GLY A 11 12.54 6.50 -2.20
CA GLY A 11 11.20 6.98 -1.85
C GLY A 11 10.56 6.14 -0.75
N GLN A 12 10.93 4.87 -0.65
CA GLN A 12 10.59 3.98 0.47
C GLN A 12 11.38 4.36 1.74
N LYS A 13 10.91 3.88 2.89
CA LYS A 13 11.69 3.95 4.12
C LYS A 13 12.85 2.95 4.05
N ARG A 14 12.53 1.68 3.77
CA ARG A 14 13.46 0.55 3.62
C ARG A 14 12.81 -0.59 2.85
N LEU A 15 13.55 -1.64 2.54
CA LEU A 15 13.01 -2.90 2.00
C LEU A 15 12.38 -3.70 3.13
N SER A 16 11.05 -3.56 3.33
CA SER A 16 10.30 -4.23 4.40
C SER A 16 8.86 -4.48 3.99
N ARG A 17 8.05 -5.02 4.91
CA ARG A 17 6.59 -5.17 4.76
C ARG A 17 5.80 -4.19 5.64
N GLU A 18 6.42 -3.11 6.10
CA GLU A 18 5.80 -2.15 7.04
C GLU A 18 4.79 -1.20 6.41
N GLY A 19 4.83 -1.02 5.10
CA GLY A 19 3.95 -0.10 4.40
C GLY A 19 3.80 -0.45 2.94
N GLY A 20 2.79 0.11 2.28
CA GLY A 20 2.48 -0.21 0.90
C GLY A 20 3.61 0.09 -0.08
N ILE A 21 4.28 1.25 0.05
CA ILE A 21 5.41 1.62 -0.82
C ILE A 21 6.58 0.66 -0.59
N GLU A 22 6.87 0.31 0.66
CA GLU A 22 7.93 -0.62 1.04
C GLU A 22 7.72 -2.00 0.40
N ILE A 23 6.48 -2.53 0.44
CA ILE A 23 6.10 -3.79 -0.20
C ILE A 23 6.30 -3.70 -1.72
N VAL A 24 5.78 -2.65 -2.36
CA VAL A 24 5.90 -2.46 -3.81
C VAL A 24 7.37 -2.40 -4.23
N VAL A 25 8.19 -1.61 -3.57
CA VAL A 25 9.61 -1.48 -3.90
C VAL A 25 10.35 -2.81 -3.70
N LYS A 26 10.07 -3.52 -2.61
CA LYS A 26 10.65 -4.84 -2.35
C LYS A 26 10.30 -5.83 -3.46
N GLU A 27 9.02 -5.98 -3.79
CA GLU A 27 8.54 -6.93 -4.80
C GLU A 27 9.07 -6.62 -6.21
N LEU A 28 9.07 -5.33 -6.59
CA LEU A 28 9.63 -4.89 -7.86
C LEU A 28 11.14 -5.13 -7.94
N CYS A 29 11.88 -4.67 -6.95
CA CYS A 29 13.35 -4.70 -6.98
C CYS A 29 13.89 -6.12 -6.92
N THR A 30 13.30 -7.02 -6.11
CA THR A 30 13.68 -8.44 -6.06
C THR A 30 13.55 -9.09 -7.43
N ARG A 31 12.41 -8.90 -8.10
CA ARG A 31 12.19 -9.46 -9.44
C ARG A 31 13.06 -8.81 -10.50
N MET A 32 13.32 -7.50 -10.41
CA MET A 32 14.24 -6.81 -11.33
C MET A 32 15.67 -7.33 -11.19
N ALA A 33 16.13 -7.58 -9.96
CA ALA A 33 17.43 -8.19 -9.71
C ALA A 33 17.50 -9.61 -10.30
N GLN A 34 16.47 -10.43 -10.12
CA GLN A 34 16.35 -11.76 -10.72
C GLN A 34 16.32 -11.72 -12.26
N ASN A 35 15.76 -10.64 -12.84
CA ASN A 35 15.76 -10.39 -14.28
C ASN A 35 17.05 -9.68 -14.79
N GLY A 36 18.12 -9.68 -13.99
CA GLY A 36 19.45 -9.24 -14.38
C GLY A 36 19.75 -7.74 -14.24
N CYS A 37 18.89 -6.96 -13.58
CA CYS A 37 19.22 -5.58 -13.22
C CYS A 37 20.24 -5.53 -12.06
N ASP A 38 21.13 -4.53 -12.08
CA ASP A 38 21.98 -4.19 -10.92
C ASP A 38 21.24 -3.13 -10.08
N VAL A 39 20.53 -3.59 -9.04
CA VAL A 39 19.60 -2.76 -8.26
C VAL A 39 20.28 -2.24 -7.00
N THR A 40 20.19 -0.94 -6.77
CA THR A 40 20.57 -0.30 -5.51
C THR A 40 19.37 0.46 -4.93
N CYS A 41 18.95 0.12 -3.72
CA CYS A 41 17.91 0.82 -2.97
C CYS A 41 18.53 1.76 -1.94
N TYR A 42 18.11 3.01 -1.93
CA TYR A 42 18.48 4.00 -0.93
C TYR A 42 17.44 4.08 0.16
N ASN A 43 17.81 3.65 1.37
CA ASN A 43 16.93 3.55 2.53
C ASN A 43 17.16 4.71 3.51
N ARG A 44 16.15 5.04 4.31
CA ARG A 44 16.27 6.00 5.41
C ARG A 44 17.07 5.39 6.56
N ALA A 45 17.92 6.19 7.22
CA ALA A 45 18.44 5.87 8.54
C ALA A 45 17.36 6.09 9.62
N GLY A 46 17.57 5.49 10.80
CA GLY A 46 16.80 5.76 12.01
C GLY A 46 15.92 4.62 12.48
N HIS A 47 15.12 4.90 13.52
CA HIS A 47 14.27 3.91 14.17
C HIS A 47 13.05 3.59 13.29
N HIS A 48 12.82 2.30 13.10
CA HIS A 48 11.70 1.77 12.36
C HIS A 48 11.04 0.62 13.13
N VAL A 49 9.79 0.29 12.79
CA VAL A 49 9.03 -0.78 13.46
C VAL A 49 9.73 -2.13 13.34
N SER A 50 10.39 -2.41 12.20
CA SER A 50 11.16 -3.65 11.97
C SER A 50 12.54 -3.68 12.66
N GLY A 51 12.91 -2.64 13.44
CA GLY A 51 14.15 -2.59 14.21
C GLY A 51 15.39 -2.17 13.42
N ALA A 52 16.50 -1.91 14.13
CA ALA A 52 17.76 -1.41 13.57
C ALA A 52 18.58 -2.46 12.79
N GLU A 53 18.20 -3.73 12.83
CA GLU A 53 18.91 -4.81 12.13
C GLU A 53 18.94 -4.61 10.62
N TYR A 54 17.87 -4.06 10.04
CA TYR A 54 17.77 -3.76 8.61
C TYR A 54 18.77 -2.71 8.13
N ASP A 55 19.19 -1.78 8.99
CA ASP A 55 20.15 -0.73 8.61
C ASP A 55 21.56 -1.30 8.38
N LYS A 56 21.83 -2.49 8.90
CA LYS A 56 23.12 -3.19 8.76
C LYS A 56 23.15 -4.13 7.55
N THR A 57 22.03 -4.45 6.96
CA THR A 57 21.93 -5.36 5.82
C THR A 57 22.34 -4.64 4.54
N ILE A 58 23.50 -4.98 3.98
CA ILE A 58 24.05 -4.36 2.78
C ILE A 58 23.42 -4.94 1.51
N GLU A 59 23.01 -6.20 1.53
CA GLU A 59 22.42 -6.92 0.42
C GLU A 59 21.17 -7.69 0.86
N TYR A 60 20.17 -7.68 0.02
CA TYR A 60 18.90 -8.40 0.20
C TYR A 60 18.44 -8.92 -1.16
N ASP A 61 18.34 -10.24 -1.35
CA ASP A 61 17.86 -10.89 -2.57
C ASP A 61 18.49 -10.32 -3.87
N GLY A 62 19.80 -10.09 -3.89
CA GLY A 62 20.52 -9.51 -5.01
C GLY A 62 20.36 -7.98 -5.16
N ILE A 63 19.71 -7.33 -4.20
CA ILE A 63 19.54 -5.87 -4.14
C ILE A 63 20.58 -5.29 -3.20
N ARG A 64 21.40 -4.35 -3.68
CA ARG A 64 22.31 -3.59 -2.82
C ARG A 64 21.54 -2.55 -2.04
N GLN A 65 21.68 -2.51 -0.73
CA GLN A 65 21.07 -1.52 0.13
C GLN A 65 22.09 -0.47 0.57
N LYS A 66 21.69 0.81 0.54
CA LYS A 66 22.48 1.93 1.06
C LYS A 66 21.61 2.81 1.93
N VAL A 67 22.05 3.03 3.16
CA VAL A 67 21.38 3.97 4.07
C VAL A 67 21.91 5.38 3.81
N VAL A 68 21.00 6.34 3.67
CA VAL A 68 21.33 7.75 3.45
C VAL A 68 21.13 8.58 4.72
N PRO A 69 21.87 9.69 4.89
CA PRO A 69 21.67 10.61 6.01
C PRO A 69 20.20 11.02 6.12
N THR A 70 19.67 10.98 7.35
CA THR A 70 18.26 11.25 7.63
C THR A 70 18.15 12.10 8.90
N ILE A 71 17.40 13.20 8.83
CA ILE A 71 17.10 14.02 9.99
C ILE A 71 15.84 13.47 10.64
N GLU A 72 15.97 12.79 11.78
CA GLU A 72 14.88 12.12 12.51
C GLU A 72 13.93 13.11 13.19
N LYS A 73 13.26 13.95 12.39
CA LYS A 73 12.17 14.83 12.85
C LYS A 73 10.97 14.65 11.96
N LYS A 74 9.75 14.76 12.55
CA LYS A 74 8.48 14.66 11.84
C LYS A 74 8.48 15.57 10.60
N GLY A 75 8.23 14.99 9.42
CA GLY A 75 8.26 15.67 8.12
C GLY A 75 9.65 15.80 7.48
N LEU A 76 10.73 16.00 8.26
CA LEU A 76 12.07 16.19 7.73
C LEU A 76 12.77 14.88 7.35
N ALA A 77 12.41 13.75 7.95
CA ALA A 77 13.04 12.47 7.65
C ALA A 77 12.82 12.06 6.19
N ALA A 78 11.61 12.25 5.65
CA ALA A 78 11.32 11.98 4.25
C ALA A 78 12.06 12.94 3.30
N VAL A 79 12.09 14.23 3.65
CA VAL A 79 12.72 15.27 2.82
C VAL A 79 14.23 15.07 2.75
N SER A 80 14.90 14.95 3.91
CA SER A 80 16.36 14.81 3.97
C SER A 80 16.85 13.50 3.32
N SER A 81 16.22 12.38 3.61
CA SER A 81 16.59 11.10 2.98
C SER A 81 16.42 11.12 1.47
N SER A 82 15.32 11.70 0.96
CA SER A 82 15.07 11.80 -0.47
C SER A 82 16.08 12.74 -1.16
N PHE A 83 16.47 13.83 -0.52
CA PHE A 83 17.49 14.73 -1.02
C PHE A 83 18.85 14.02 -1.16
N PHE A 84 19.33 13.37 -0.10
CA PHE A 84 20.60 12.65 -0.16
C PHE A 84 20.56 11.45 -1.11
N ALA A 85 19.43 10.72 -1.20
CA ALA A 85 19.26 9.65 -2.18
C ALA A 85 19.32 10.18 -3.62
N ALA A 86 18.69 11.33 -3.89
CA ALA A 86 18.75 11.98 -5.21
C ALA A 86 20.18 12.38 -5.58
N LEU A 87 20.96 12.97 -4.64
CA LEU A 87 22.38 13.27 -4.85
C LEU A 87 23.21 12.01 -5.11
N CYS A 88 23.08 11.00 -4.26
CA CYS A 88 23.81 9.73 -4.43
C CYS A 88 23.49 9.05 -5.76
N SER A 89 22.21 9.08 -6.18
CA SER A 89 21.81 8.52 -7.47
C SER A 89 22.32 9.32 -8.67
N ALA A 90 22.40 10.65 -8.53
CA ALA A 90 22.92 11.53 -9.59
C ALA A 90 24.42 11.29 -9.87
N PHE A 91 25.24 11.20 -8.82
CA PHE A 91 26.69 10.97 -8.93
C PHE A 91 27.07 9.49 -9.09
N GLY A 92 26.15 8.56 -8.81
CA GLY A 92 26.39 7.13 -8.96
C GLY A 92 26.40 6.67 -10.42
N ARG A 93 26.94 5.47 -10.65
CA ARG A 93 26.96 4.84 -11.99
C ARG A 93 25.66 4.12 -12.27
N TYR A 94 24.55 4.88 -12.42
CA TYR A 94 23.23 4.37 -12.73
C TYR A 94 22.77 4.82 -14.10
N ASP A 95 22.01 3.97 -14.77
CA ASP A 95 21.38 4.27 -16.06
C ASP A 95 19.97 4.84 -15.82
N VAL A 96 19.28 4.30 -14.82
CA VAL A 96 17.91 4.65 -14.45
C VAL A 96 17.81 4.99 -12.95
N VAL A 97 17.03 6.00 -12.64
CA VAL A 97 16.65 6.36 -11.27
C VAL A 97 15.13 6.27 -11.15
N HIS A 98 14.63 5.35 -10.34
CA HIS A 98 13.21 5.15 -10.10
C HIS A 98 12.82 5.71 -8.73
N ILE A 99 11.91 6.67 -8.71
CA ILE A 99 11.51 7.43 -7.53
C ILE A 99 10.06 7.07 -7.20
N HIS A 100 9.82 6.69 -5.95
CA HIS A 100 8.50 6.34 -5.48
C HIS A 100 7.88 7.43 -4.61
N ALA A 101 6.63 7.81 -4.89
CA ALA A 101 5.79 8.82 -4.26
C ALA A 101 6.11 10.29 -4.65
N GLU A 102 5.10 11.15 -4.49
CA GLU A 102 5.14 12.57 -4.85
C GLU A 102 6.16 13.36 -4.03
N GLY A 103 6.25 13.10 -2.73
CA GLY A 103 7.19 13.81 -1.86
C GLY A 103 8.65 13.64 -2.29
N PRO A 104 9.17 12.41 -2.42
CA PRO A 104 10.50 12.14 -2.96
C PRO A 104 10.72 12.68 -4.38
N ALA A 105 9.69 12.70 -5.22
CA ALA A 105 9.75 13.23 -6.59
C ALA A 105 10.05 14.74 -6.63
N PHE A 106 9.94 15.47 -5.51
CA PHE A 106 10.41 16.84 -5.40
C PHE A 106 11.85 17.00 -5.87
N PHE A 107 12.69 15.99 -5.66
CA PHE A 107 14.12 16.02 -6.01
C PHE A 107 14.46 15.32 -7.34
N CYS A 108 13.49 14.93 -8.16
CA CYS A 108 13.69 14.18 -9.40
C CYS A 108 14.54 14.96 -10.45
N TRP A 109 14.53 16.28 -10.37
CA TRP A 109 15.34 17.15 -11.22
C TRP A 109 16.86 16.98 -10.99
N ILE A 110 17.30 16.55 -9.80
CA ILE A 110 18.73 16.36 -9.50
C ILE A 110 19.32 15.26 -10.38
N PRO A 111 18.89 13.98 -10.31
CA PRO A 111 19.44 12.96 -11.22
C PRO A 111 19.20 13.29 -12.69
N LYS A 112 18.12 13.99 -13.03
CA LYS A 112 17.84 14.41 -14.40
C LYS A 112 18.89 15.35 -14.96
N LEU A 113 19.37 16.33 -14.17
CA LEU A 113 20.45 17.25 -14.55
C LEU A 113 21.78 16.52 -14.82
N PHE A 114 22.00 15.36 -14.21
CA PHE A 114 23.19 14.53 -14.43
C PHE A 114 22.98 13.45 -15.51
N GLY A 115 21.97 13.64 -16.37
CA GLY A 115 21.73 12.80 -17.53
C GLY A 115 21.16 11.42 -17.22
N LYS A 116 20.63 11.20 -16.01
CA LYS A 116 19.97 9.95 -15.67
C LYS A 116 18.57 9.89 -16.28
N ARG A 117 18.15 8.68 -16.71
CA ARG A 117 16.76 8.44 -17.01
C ARG A 117 15.97 8.36 -15.71
N VAL A 118 14.95 9.19 -15.56
CA VAL A 118 14.16 9.31 -14.31
C VAL A 118 12.76 8.80 -14.53
N ILE A 119 12.38 7.82 -13.73
CA ILE A 119 11.01 7.28 -13.66
C ILE A 119 10.42 7.65 -12.31
N SER A 120 9.16 8.08 -12.28
CA SER A 120 8.45 8.36 -11.03
C SER A 120 7.19 7.53 -10.93
N THR A 121 7.02 6.78 -9.84
CA THR A 121 5.75 6.10 -9.52
C THR A 121 4.97 6.89 -8.49
N ILE A 122 3.76 7.29 -8.85
CA ILE A 122 2.80 7.99 -8.00
C ILE A 122 1.84 6.96 -7.41
N HIS A 123 1.93 6.75 -6.10
CA HIS A 123 1.14 5.74 -5.38
C HIS A 123 -0.27 6.19 -4.99
N GLY A 124 -0.67 7.36 -5.39
CA GLY A 124 -1.93 8.03 -5.09
C GLY A 124 -1.67 9.51 -4.90
N LEU A 125 -2.72 10.30 -4.81
CA LEU A 125 -2.63 11.75 -4.59
C LEU A 125 -2.42 12.02 -3.10
N ASP A 126 -1.17 11.97 -2.63
CA ASP A 126 -0.84 12.11 -1.21
C ASP A 126 -1.33 13.43 -0.60
N TRP A 127 -1.35 14.51 -1.37
CA TRP A 127 -1.87 15.81 -0.94
C TRP A 127 -3.37 15.80 -0.62
N ALA A 128 -4.14 14.82 -1.14
CA ALA A 128 -5.57 14.67 -0.87
C ALA A 128 -5.84 13.99 0.49
N ARG A 129 -4.84 13.35 1.10
CA ARG A 129 -4.95 12.72 2.40
C ARG A 129 -5.14 13.75 3.49
N GLU A 130 -5.95 13.44 4.49
CA GLU A 130 -6.30 14.37 5.59
C GLU A 130 -5.06 14.97 6.28
N LYS A 131 -4.04 14.15 6.52
CA LYS A 131 -2.75 14.57 7.08
C LYS A 131 -2.07 15.72 6.31
N TRP A 132 -2.31 15.82 5.00
CA TRP A 132 -1.64 16.76 4.11
C TRP A 132 -2.58 17.80 3.51
N LYS A 133 -3.85 17.88 3.94
CA LYS A 133 -4.81 18.88 3.41
C LYS A 133 -4.32 20.33 3.55
N PHE A 134 -3.58 20.62 4.62
CA PHE A 134 -3.14 21.98 4.93
C PHE A 134 -1.65 22.04 5.32
N GLY A 135 -1.01 23.18 5.04
CA GLY A 135 0.32 23.52 5.53
C GLY A 135 1.46 23.33 4.51
N VAL A 136 2.69 23.49 5.02
CA VAL A 136 3.93 23.44 4.20
C VAL A 136 4.12 22.07 3.55
N GLY A 137 3.73 21.01 4.23
CA GLY A 137 3.84 19.63 3.70
C GLY A 137 3.02 19.41 2.44
N SER A 138 1.79 19.93 2.39
CA SER A 138 0.95 19.88 1.19
C SER A 138 1.57 20.58 -0.01
N LYS A 139 2.14 21.78 0.23
CA LYS A 139 2.83 22.54 -0.82
C LYS A 139 4.06 21.79 -1.33
N PHE A 140 4.81 21.14 -0.44
CA PHE A 140 5.98 20.34 -0.81
C PHE A 140 5.59 19.14 -1.68
N ILE A 141 4.54 18.39 -1.30
CA ILE A 141 4.04 17.25 -2.06
C ILE A 141 3.54 17.68 -3.44
N ARG A 142 2.73 18.72 -3.50
CA ARG A 142 2.24 19.28 -4.79
C ARG A 142 3.38 19.79 -5.68
N GLN A 143 4.43 20.33 -5.09
CA GLN A 143 5.61 20.72 -5.87
C GLN A 143 6.36 19.48 -6.37
N GLY A 144 6.41 18.40 -5.59
CA GLY A 144 6.97 17.11 -6.02
C GLY A 144 6.23 16.54 -7.22
N GLU A 145 4.89 16.58 -7.20
CA GLU A 145 4.06 16.20 -8.34
C GLU A 145 4.38 17.03 -9.60
N LYS A 146 4.45 18.37 -9.47
CA LYS A 146 4.84 19.27 -10.57
C LYS A 146 6.24 18.99 -11.09
N ASN A 147 7.18 18.67 -10.20
CA ASN A 147 8.54 18.33 -10.58
C ASN A 147 8.59 16.98 -11.32
N ALA A 148 7.80 15.98 -10.89
CA ALA A 148 7.64 14.73 -11.64
C ALA A 148 7.12 15.00 -13.06
N VAL A 149 6.06 15.81 -13.20
CA VAL A 149 5.51 16.20 -14.51
C VAL A 149 6.56 16.84 -15.40
N LYS A 150 7.41 17.71 -14.85
CA LYS A 150 8.40 18.49 -15.61
C LYS A 150 9.67 17.73 -15.94
N TYR A 151 10.18 16.89 -15.03
CA TYR A 151 11.53 16.35 -15.09
C TYR A 151 11.61 14.83 -15.22
N ALA A 152 10.56 14.08 -14.84
CA ALA A 152 10.59 12.65 -15.06
C ALA A 152 10.41 12.32 -16.54
N ASP A 153 11.19 11.34 -17.04
CA ASP A 153 11.03 10.83 -18.40
C ASP A 153 9.70 10.12 -18.55
N GLU A 154 9.38 9.26 -17.58
CA GLU A 154 8.12 8.54 -17.53
C GLU A 154 7.49 8.64 -16.13
N ILE A 155 6.16 8.66 -16.08
CA ILE A 155 5.38 8.63 -14.83
C ILE A 155 4.50 7.38 -14.84
N ILE A 156 4.60 6.60 -13.77
CA ILE A 156 3.74 5.45 -13.51
C ILE A 156 2.68 5.86 -12.51
N VAL A 157 1.44 5.49 -12.76
CA VAL A 157 0.29 5.68 -11.87
C VAL A 157 -0.42 4.37 -11.63
N LEU A 158 -1.06 4.22 -10.47
CA LEU A 158 -1.63 2.95 -10.01
C LEU A 158 -3.15 2.83 -10.22
N SER A 159 -3.82 3.91 -10.62
CA SER A 159 -5.25 3.89 -10.95
C SER A 159 -5.54 4.72 -12.20
N LYS A 160 -6.64 4.38 -12.88
CA LYS A 160 -7.12 5.14 -14.05
C LYS A 160 -7.59 6.53 -13.65
N GLY A 161 -8.10 6.68 -12.41
CA GLY A 161 -8.49 7.97 -11.86
C GLY A 161 -7.31 8.94 -11.77
N VAL A 162 -6.15 8.48 -11.26
CA VAL A 162 -4.91 9.27 -11.22
C VAL A 162 -4.35 9.52 -12.62
N GLN A 163 -4.45 8.56 -13.55
CA GLN A 163 -4.05 8.76 -14.94
C GLN A 163 -4.85 9.89 -15.60
N LYS A 164 -6.17 9.88 -15.43
CA LYS A 164 -7.07 10.93 -15.93
C LYS A 164 -6.72 12.29 -15.30
N TYR A 165 -6.50 12.33 -13.98
CA TYR A 165 -6.11 13.54 -13.27
C TYR A 165 -4.84 14.19 -13.85
N PHE A 166 -3.78 13.42 -14.13
CA PHE A 166 -2.55 13.94 -14.73
C PHE A 166 -2.77 14.49 -16.12
N MET A 167 -3.59 13.83 -16.93
CA MET A 167 -3.93 14.31 -18.26
C MET A 167 -4.74 15.61 -18.21
N GLU A 168 -5.77 15.68 -17.37
CA GLU A 168 -6.66 16.85 -17.26
C GLU A 168 -5.98 18.06 -16.60
N THR A 169 -5.12 17.81 -15.59
CA THR A 169 -4.48 18.88 -14.81
C THR A 169 -3.23 19.43 -15.49
N TYR A 170 -2.44 18.55 -16.12
CA TYR A 170 -1.10 18.87 -16.62
C TYR A 170 -0.91 18.63 -18.12
N GLY A 171 -1.86 18.01 -18.81
CA GLY A 171 -1.67 17.51 -20.17
C GLY A 171 -0.55 16.46 -20.27
N ARG A 172 -0.24 15.76 -19.16
CA ARG A 172 0.85 14.80 -19.06
C ARG A 172 0.36 13.37 -19.22
N GLU A 173 0.82 12.68 -20.26
CA GLU A 173 0.61 11.26 -20.39
C GLU A 173 1.35 10.49 -19.30
N THR A 174 0.71 9.46 -18.75
CA THR A 174 1.25 8.58 -17.72
C THR A 174 0.97 7.12 -18.06
N HIS A 175 1.74 6.21 -17.48
CA HIS A 175 1.56 4.77 -17.67
C HIS A 175 0.77 4.19 -16.51
N PHE A 176 -0.39 3.63 -16.79
CA PHE A 176 -1.15 2.86 -15.82
C PHE A 176 -0.50 1.48 -15.67
N ILE A 177 0.23 1.29 -14.58
CA ILE A 177 0.84 0.02 -14.20
C ILE A 177 0.45 -0.24 -12.74
N PRO A 178 -0.55 -1.11 -12.49
CA PRO A 178 -1.05 -1.36 -11.14
C PRO A 178 -0.01 -2.11 -10.27
N ASN A 179 -0.26 -2.19 -8.97
CA ASN A 179 0.48 -3.09 -8.11
C ASN A 179 0.16 -4.55 -8.44
N GLY A 180 1.07 -5.45 -8.10
CA GLY A 180 0.82 -6.88 -8.16
C GLY A 180 0.47 -7.45 -6.80
N VAL A 181 0.11 -8.73 -6.81
CA VAL A 181 -0.06 -9.54 -5.60
C VAL A 181 0.56 -10.92 -5.82
N ASN A 182 1.04 -11.53 -4.75
CA ASN A 182 1.51 -12.91 -4.74
C ASN A 182 0.35 -13.84 -4.37
N ARG A 183 0.39 -15.08 -4.87
CA ARG A 183 -0.47 -16.13 -4.31
C ARG A 183 0.14 -16.57 -2.97
N PRO A 184 -0.56 -16.37 -1.85
CA PRO A 184 -0.01 -16.67 -0.54
C PRO A 184 -0.16 -18.15 -0.19
N GLU A 185 0.53 -18.56 0.87
CA GLU A 185 0.26 -19.82 1.55
C GLU A 185 -0.87 -19.60 2.57
N VAL A 186 -1.97 -20.33 2.40
CA VAL A 186 -3.09 -20.30 3.34
C VAL A 186 -2.69 -21.05 4.62
N ARG A 187 -2.95 -20.45 5.78
CA ARG A 187 -2.56 -20.98 7.11
C ARG A 187 -3.78 -21.29 7.97
N GLU A 188 -3.69 -22.37 8.73
CA GLU A 188 -4.68 -22.67 9.77
C GLU A 188 -4.57 -21.65 10.92
N ALA A 189 -5.70 -21.41 11.60
CA ALA A 189 -5.76 -20.58 12.79
C ALA A 189 -5.05 -21.29 13.96
N LYS A 190 -3.91 -20.75 14.39
CA LYS A 190 -3.13 -21.22 15.56
C LYS A 190 -2.72 -20.01 16.41
N LEU A 191 -1.87 -19.14 15.89
CA LEU A 191 -1.42 -17.94 16.60
C LEU A 191 -2.58 -17.00 16.94
N ILE A 192 -3.51 -16.80 15.99
CA ILE A 192 -4.69 -15.95 16.23
C ILE A 192 -5.65 -16.57 17.24
N THR A 193 -5.70 -17.92 17.34
CA THR A 193 -6.49 -18.61 18.36
C THR A 193 -5.85 -18.43 19.74
N ASP A 194 -4.53 -18.69 19.84
CA ASP A 194 -3.80 -18.59 21.10
C ASP A 194 -3.80 -17.17 21.69
N HIS A 195 -3.67 -16.14 20.83
CA HIS A 195 -3.54 -14.74 21.27
C HIS A 195 -4.88 -14.01 21.40
N PHE A 196 -5.85 -14.32 20.55
CA PHE A 196 -7.07 -13.53 20.41
C PHE A 196 -8.36 -14.36 20.53
N GLY A 197 -8.26 -15.68 20.65
CA GLY A 197 -9.43 -16.57 20.65
C GLY A 197 -10.23 -16.48 19.36
N LEU A 198 -9.54 -16.36 18.21
CA LEU A 198 -10.15 -16.29 16.89
C LEU A 198 -10.04 -17.65 16.19
N GLU A 199 -11.13 -18.06 15.55
CA GLU A 199 -11.21 -19.28 14.76
C GLU A 199 -11.55 -18.94 13.31
N LYS A 200 -11.45 -19.93 12.44
CA LYS A 200 -11.84 -19.79 11.03
C LYS A 200 -13.29 -19.33 10.92
N ASP A 201 -13.52 -18.33 10.07
CA ASP A 201 -14.83 -17.72 9.78
C ASP A 201 -15.55 -17.11 11.00
N SER A 202 -14.86 -16.92 12.14
CA SER A 202 -15.43 -16.33 13.36
C SER A 202 -15.35 -14.81 13.42
N TYR A 203 -14.78 -14.13 12.41
CA TYR A 203 -14.58 -12.68 12.45
C TYR A 203 -14.61 -12.00 11.09
N ILE A 204 -14.97 -10.73 11.13
CA ILE A 204 -14.86 -9.75 10.05
C ILE A 204 -13.55 -9.00 10.27
N LEU A 205 -12.70 -8.91 9.23
CA LEU A 205 -11.37 -8.35 9.33
C LEU A 205 -11.29 -6.98 8.65
N PHE A 206 -10.78 -5.99 9.35
CA PHE A 206 -10.13 -4.81 8.79
C PHE A 206 -8.63 -4.90 9.03
N LEU A 207 -7.81 -4.66 8.00
CA LEU A 207 -6.35 -4.63 8.15
C LEU A 207 -5.76 -3.46 7.38
N GLY A 208 -5.02 -2.60 8.09
CA GLY A 208 -4.39 -1.44 7.51
C GLY A 208 -3.90 -0.44 8.55
N ARG A 209 -3.39 0.70 8.08
CA ARG A 209 -3.05 1.81 8.97
C ARG A 209 -4.33 2.39 9.55
N LEU A 210 -4.33 2.68 10.84
CA LEU A 210 -5.46 3.30 11.51
C LEU A 210 -5.38 4.82 11.32
N VAL A 211 -5.99 5.29 10.21
CA VAL A 211 -6.07 6.71 9.82
C VAL A 211 -7.49 7.03 9.35
N PRO A 212 -7.94 8.30 9.48
CA PRO A 212 -9.33 8.69 9.21
C PRO A 212 -9.83 8.29 7.82
N GLU A 213 -8.99 8.48 6.79
CA GLU A 213 -9.34 8.19 5.40
C GLU A 213 -9.60 6.71 5.10
N LYS A 214 -9.30 5.80 6.04
CA LYS A 214 -9.62 4.37 5.94
C LYS A 214 -11.05 4.03 6.37
N GLY A 215 -11.84 5.01 6.82
CA GLY A 215 -13.26 4.84 7.13
C GLY A 215 -13.59 3.89 8.29
N ILE A 216 -12.63 3.64 9.19
CA ILE A 216 -12.80 2.67 10.28
C ILE A 216 -13.91 3.10 11.23
N ARG A 217 -14.19 4.41 11.39
CA ARG A 217 -15.32 4.92 12.14
C ARG A 217 -16.64 4.34 11.63
N TYR A 218 -16.86 4.41 10.32
CA TYR A 218 -18.09 3.87 9.69
C TYR A 218 -18.25 2.38 9.96
N LEU A 219 -17.13 1.63 9.91
CA LEU A 219 -17.15 0.20 10.17
C LEU A 219 -17.51 -0.13 11.61
N VAL A 220 -16.95 0.59 12.58
CA VAL A 220 -17.28 0.42 13.99
C VAL A 220 -18.74 0.78 14.27
N GLU A 221 -19.21 1.91 13.75
CA GLU A 221 -20.61 2.36 13.90
C GLU A 221 -21.60 1.38 13.28
N ALA A 222 -21.35 0.93 12.05
CA ALA A 222 -22.18 -0.05 11.35
C ALA A 222 -22.21 -1.39 12.10
N PHE A 223 -21.03 -1.92 12.48
CA PHE A 223 -20.91 -3.23 13.10
C PHE A 223 -21.65 -3.33 14.44
N LYS A 224 -21.70 -2.27 15.24
CA LYS A 224 -22.44 -2.26 16.53
C LYS A 224 -23.92 -2.61 16.37
N ASN A 225 -24.50 -2.36 15.21
CA ASN A 225 -25.90 -2.63 14.91
C ASN A 225 -26.11 -3.96 14.16
N VAL A 226 -25.03 -4.64 13.74
CA VAL A 226 -25.11 -5.95 13.07
C VAL A 226 -25.41 -7.06 14.09
N GLN A 227 -26.41 -7.87 13.79
CA GLN A 227 -26.80 -9.04 14.60
C GLN A 227 -25.96 -10.24 14.14
N THR A 228 -24.90 -10.55 14.88
CA THR A 228 -23.99 -11.66 14.55
C THR A 228 -23.22 -12.10 15.79
N ASP A 229 -22.78 -13.34 15.80
CA ASP A 229 -21.84 -13.91 16.77
C ASP A 229 -20.38 -13.66 16.43
N LYS A 230 -20.14 -13.14 15.24
CA LYS A 230 -18.78 -12.86 14.76
C LYS A 230 -18.17 -11.65 15.46
N LYS A 231 -16.84 -11.64 15.56
CA LYS A 231 -16.08 -10.49 16.05
C LYS A 231 -15.73 -9.54 14.90
N LEU A 232 -15.57 -8.26 15.20
CA LEU A 232 -14.88 -7.30 14.31
C LEU A 232 -13.43 -7.18 14.77
N VAL A 233 -12.50 -7.59 13.91
CA VAL A 233 -11.07 -7.51 14.17
C VAL A 233 -10.47 -6.34 13.40
N ILE A 234 -9.94 -5.36 14.12
CA ILE A 234 -9.27 -4.18 13.59
C ILE A 234 -7.76 -4.36 13.81
N ALA A 235 -7.08 -4.78 12.75
CA ALA A 235 -5.64 -5.04 12.76
C ALA A 235 -4.86 -3.90 12.12
N GLY A 236 -3.88 -3.36 12.87
CA GLY A 236 -3.00 -2.30 12.40
C GLY A 236 -2.55 -1.37 13.51
N GLY A 237 -1.59 -0.52 13.18
CA GLY A 237 -1.05 0.49 14.09
C GLY A 237 -1.44 1.92 13.70
N SER A 238 -1.38 2.84 14.66
CA SER A 238 -1.44 4.27 14.38
C SER A 238 -0.18 4.69 13.63
N SER A 239 -0.31 5.52 12.61
CA SER A 239 0.87 5.95 11.84
C SER A 239 1.48 7.27 12.31
N ASP A 240 0.76 8.11 13.05
CA ASP A 240 1.25 9.44 13.43
C ASP A 240 0.48 10.12 14.61
N THR A 241 -0.65 9.58 15.05
CA THR A 241 -1.45 10.17 16.14
C THR A 241 -2.14 9.08 16.94
N ASP A 242 -1.78 8.94 18.20
CA ASP A 242 -2.47 8.03 19.12
C ASP A 242 -3.94 8.46 19.35
N SER A 243 -4.26 9.75 19.10
CA SER A 243 -5.61 10.30 19.28
C SER A 243 -6.69 9.62 18.45
N PHE A 244 -6.39 9.23 17.20
CA PHE A 244 -7.38 8.53 16.37
C PHE A 244 -7.63 7.10 16.85
N MET A 245 -6.59 6.43 17.33
CA MET A 245 -6.73 5.12 17.97
C MET A 245 -7.57 5.20 19.25
N GLU A 246 -7.35 6.22 20.07
CA GLU A 246 -8.13 6.45 21.29
C GLU A 246 -9.61 6.74 20.95
N GLU A 247 -9.86 7.56 19.93
CA GLU A 247 -11.21 7.81 19.42
C GLU A 247 -11.90 6.53 18.98
N LEU A 248 -11.23 5.68 18.19
CA LEU A 248 -11.80 4.41 17.75
C LEU A 248 -12.12 3.45 18.91
N LYS A 249 -11.24 3.41 19.93
CA LYS A 249 -11.48 2.60 21.13
C LYS A 249 -12.66 3.12 21.94
N GLU A 250 -12.80 4.44 22.07
CA GLU A 250 -13.96 5.03 22.76
C GLU A 250 -15.25 4.76 21.98
N LEU A 251 -15.23 4.87 20.64
CA LEU A 251 -16.35 4.54 19.78
C LEU A 251 -16.77 3.05 19.88
N ALA A 252 -15.79 2.15 20.00
CA ALA A 252 -16.02 0.71 20.16
C ALA A 252 -16.49 0.31 21.57
N LYS A 253 -16.40 1.21 22.53
CA LYS A 253 -16.74 0.93 23.93
C LYS A 253 -18.17 0.41 24.09
N GLY A 254 -18.30 -0.64 24.91
CA GLY A 254 -19.58 -1.31 25.17
C GLY A 254 -19.93 -2.41 24.18
N ASP A 255 -19.11 -2.69 23.18
CA ASP A 255 -19.27 -3.87 22.33
C ASP A 255 -18.00 -4.74 22.39
N GLU A 256 -18.06 -5.81 23.19
CA GLU A 256 -16.95 -6.75 23.42
C GLU A 256 -16.59 -7.59 22.18
N ARG A 257 -17.41 -7.54 21.12
CA ARG A 257 -17.11 -8.19 19.85
C ARG A 257 -16.04 -7.46 19.04
N ILE A 258 -15.74 -6.18 19.36
CA ILE A 258 -14.76 -5.37 18.62
C ILE A 258 -13.38 -5.51 19.25
N LEU A 259 -12.45 -6.07 18.48
CA LEU A 259 -11.09 -6.39 18.91
C LEU A 259 -10.05 -5.57 18.15
N PHE A 260 -9.15 -4.90 18.86
CA PHE A 260 -7.98 -4.23 18.30
C PHE A 260 -6.73 -5.09 18.55
N THR A 261 -6.09 -5.59 17.49
CA THR A 261 -4.89 -6.43 17.62
C THR A 261 -3.60 -5.64 17.74
N GLY A 262 -3.62 -4.34 17.37
CA GLY A 262 -2.40 -3.58 17.14
C GLY A 262 -1.72 -3.99 15.82
N PHE A 263 -0.45 -3.61 15.68
CA PHE A 263 0.33 -3.97 14.50
C PHE A 263 0.66 -5.46 14.47
N VAL A 264 0.36 -6.12 13.36
CA VAL A 264 0.61 -7.54 13.13
C VAL A 264 1.47 -7.75 11.89
N GLN A 265 2.30 -8.80 11.89
CA GLN A 265 3.17 -9.15 10.76
C GLN A 265 3.50 -10.65 10.75
N GLY A 266 4.10 -11.13 9.66
CA GLY A 266 4.53 -12.53 9.51
C GLY A 266 3.36 -13.51 9.60
N ALA A 267 3.56 -14.65 10.24
CA ALA A 267 2.59 -15.72 10.33
C ALA A 267 1.23 -15.27 10.95
N MET A 268 1.25 -14.37 11.92
CA MET A 268 0.04 -13.80 12.52
C MET A 268 -0.81 -13.06 11.49
N LEU A 269 -0.17 -12.26 10.60
CA LEU A 269 -0.83 -11.57 9.50
C LEU A 269 -1.41 -12.56 8.49
N ASP A 270 -0.61 -13.57 8.12
CA ASP A 270 -1.04 -14.59 7.17
C ASP A 270 -2.25 -15.40 7.71
N GLU A 271 -2.25 -15.72 9.01
CA GLU A 271 -3.39 -16.41 9.66
C GLU A 271 -4.63 -15.51 9.70
N LEU A 272 -4.50 -14.20 9.99
CA LEU A 272 -5.64 -13.28 9.99
C LEU A 272 -6.30 -13.20 8.61
N TYR A 273 -5.54 -13.11 7.53
CA TYR A 273 -6.12 -13.15 6.19
C TYR A 273 -6.71 -14.52 5.85
N SER A 274 -6.03 -15.62 6.21
CA SER A 274 -6.44 -16.98 5.82
C SER A 274 -7.76 -17.42 6.43
N ASN A 275 -8.12 -16.88 7.61
CA ASN A 275 -9.23 -17.38 8.41
C ASN A 275 -10.39 -16.38 8.59
N ALA A 276 -10.32 -15.20 7.98
CA ALA A 276 -11.39 -14.21 8.07
C ALA A 276 -12.67 -14.69 7.35
N TYR A 277 -13.82 -14.37 7.92
CA TYR A 277 -15.13 -14.58 7.27
C TYR A 277 -15.30 -13.62 6.10
N ILE A 278 -15.09 -12.32 6.36
CA ILE A 278 -15.12 -11.24 5.39
C ILE A 278 -13.94 -10.30 5.67
N TYR A 279 -13.31 -9.80 4.63
CA TYR A 279 -12.40 -8.65 4.73
C TYR A 279 -13.14 -7.37 4.37
N THR A 280 -13.02 -6.31 5.17
CA THR A 280 -13.71 -5.03 4.93
C THR A 280 -12.72 -3.89 4.74
N LEU A 281 -12.89 -3.12 3.66
CA LEU A 281 -12.11 -1.91 3.38
C LEU A 281 -13.03 -0.71 3.13
N PRO A 282 -13.46 0.01 4.18
CA PRO A 282 -14.43 1.10 4.09
C PRO A 282 -13.80 2.46 3.75
N SER A 283 -12.73 2.47 2.96
CA SER A 283 -11.90 3.65 2.70
C SER A 283 -12.61 4.74 1.92
N ASP A 284 -12.32 5.98 2.29
CA ASP A 284 -12.74 7.18 1.56
C ASP A 284 -11.76 7.57 0.46
N LEU A 285 -10.49 7.14 0.60
CA LEU A 285 -9.41 7.48 -0.32
C LEU A 285 -8.37 6.37 -0.35
N GLU A 286 -8.03 5.90 -1.54
CA GLU A 286 -6.95 4.96 -1.81
C GLU A 286 -6.11 5.42 -3.01
N GLY A 287 -4.88 4.91 -3.11
CA GLY A 287 -4.13 4.97 -4.35
C GLY A 287 -4.34 3.70 -5.16
N MET A 288 -3.90 2.60 -4.58
CA MET A 288 -4.24 1.22 -4.95
C MET A 288 -4.07 0.35 -3.70
N PRO A 289 -5.16 -0.19 -3.14
CA PRO A 289 -5.13 -0.81 -1.82
C PRO A 289 -4.49 -2.21 -1.84
N LEU A 290 -3.21 -2.31 -1.48
CA LEU A 290 -2.51 -3.60 -1.40
C LEU A 290 -3.20 -4.58 -0.45
N SER A 291 -3.70 -4.09 0.68
CA SER A 291 -4.41 -4.95 1.64
C SER A 291 -5.67 -5.60 1.06
N LEU A 292 -6.31 -4.97 0.07
CA LEU A 292 -7.43 -5.56 -0.66
C LEU A 292 -6.95 -6.64 -1.62
N LEU A 293 -5.86 -6.37 -2.37
CA LEU A 293 -5.25 -7.38 -3.22
C LEU A 293 -4.81 -8.61 -2.40
N GLU A 294 -4.16 -8.37 -1.27
CA GLU A 294 -3.75 -9.43 -0.34
C GLU A 294 -4.97 -10.18 0.20
N ALA A 295 -6.00 -9.51 0.70
CA ALA A 295 -7.20 -10.16 1.21
C ALA A 295 -7.84 -11.08 0.16
N MET A 296 -8.02 -10.59 -1.06
CA MET A 296 -8.57 -11.40 -2.15
C MET A 296 -7.66 -12.57 -2.51
N SER A 297 -6.33 -12.40 -2.47
CA SER A 297 -5.39 -13.48 -2.79
C SER A 297 -5.40 -14.64 -1.78
N TYR A 298 -5.82 -14.37 -0.54
CA TYR A 298 -6.10 -15.40 0.47
C TYR A 298 -7.49 -16.06 0.31
N GLY A 299 -8.26 -15.68 -0.71
CA GLY A 299 -9.60 -16.20 -0.95
C GLY A 299 -10.66 -15.57 -0.04
N ASN A 300 -10.49 -14.34 0.40
CA ASN A 300 -11.52 -13.66 1.20
C ASN A 300 -12.65 -13.11 0.34
N CYS A 301 -13.88 -13.23 0.84
CA CYS A 301 -14.95 -12.33 0.44
C CYS A 301 -14.61 -10.93 0.95
N CYS A 302 -14.64 -9.94 0.07
CA CYS A 302 -14.33 -8.56 0.42
C CYS A 302 -15.59 -7.70 0.39
N LEU A 303 -15.72 -6.76 1.33
CA LEU A 303 -16.72 -5.69 1.33
C LEU A 303 -15.98 -4.35 1.29
N VAL A 304 -16.19 -3.57 0.23
CA VAL A 304 -15.42 -2.36 -0.02
C VAL A 304 -16.32 -1.18 -0.32
N SER A 305 -15.83 0.05 -0.07
CA SER A 305 -16.51 1.26 -0.52
C SER A 305 -16.48 1.39 -2.06
N ASP A 306 -17.46 2.10 -2.62
CA ASP A 306 -17.64 2.31 -4.07
C ASP A 306 -16.66 3.33 -4.69
N ILE A 307 -15.56 3.65 -3.99
CA ILE A 307 -14.53 4.50 -4.58
C ILE A 307 -13.89 3.83 -5.80
N PRO A 308 -13.54 4.59 -6.85
CA PRO A 308 -13.01 4.01 -8.09
C PRO A 308 -11.82 3.07 -7.88
N GLU A 309 -10.92 3.40 -6.95
CA GLU A 309 -9.72 2.62 -6.65
C GLU A 309 -10.02 1.24 -6.05
N CYS A 310 -11.16 1.09 -5.35
CA CYS A 310 -11.62 -0.21 -4.85
C CYS A 310 -12.48 -0.92 -5.90
N ALA A 311 -13.44 -0.22 -6.50
CA ALA A 311 -14.35 -0.81 -7.48
C ALA A 311 -13.63 -1.35 -8.73
N GLU A 312 -12.61 -0.65 -9.25
CA GLU A 312 -11.78 -1.13 -10.37
C GLU A 312 -10.98 -2.39 -10.02
N VAL A 313 -10.59 -2.55 -8.76
CA VAL A 313 -9.87 -3.74 -8.29
C VAL A 313 -10.78 -4.96 -8.28
N VAL A 314 -11.93 -4.83 -7.63
CA VAL A 314 -12.79 -5.97 -7.32
C VAL A 314 -13.77 -6.36 -8.44
N GLU A 315 -14.12 -5.40 -9.31
CA GLU A 315 -15.16 -5.57 -10.34
C GLU A 315 -16.47 -6.13 -9.74
N ASP A 316 -16.91 -7.31 -10.19
CA ASP A 316 -18.08 -8.03 -9.68
C ASP A 316 -17.74 -9.13 -8.65
N LYS A 317 -16.49 -9.20 -8.17
CA LYS A 317 -15.97 -10.28 -7.30
C LYS A 317 -15.95 -9.92 -5.81
N ALA A 318 -16.59 -8.81 -5.42
CA ALA A 318 -16.72 -8.40 -4.03
C ALA A 318 -18.07 -7.70 -3.79
N LEU A 319 -18.42 -7.52 -2.52
CA LEU A 319 -19.53 -6.72 -2.09
C LEU A 319 -19.11 -5.24 -2.09
N ILE A 320 -20.00 -4.37 -2.53
CA ILE A 320 -19.75 -2.92 -2.58
C ILE A 320 -20.83 -2.21 -1.78
N PHE A 321 -20.41 -1.25 -0.97
CA PHE A 321 -21.29 -0.32 -0.28
C PHE A 321 -20.96 1.13 -0.66
N LYS A 322 -21.89 2.03 -0.46
CA LYS A 322 -21.76 3.43 -0.79
C LYS A 322 -20.83 4.14 0.19
N LYS A 323 -19.78 4.78 -0.32
CA LYS A 323 -18.77 5.52 0.44
C LYS A 323 -19.38 6.38 1.54
N SER A 324 -18.80 6.28 2.76
CA SER A 324 -19.18 7.06 3.95
C SER A 324 -20.63 6.85 4.41
N ASP A 325 -21.33 5.83 3.91
CA ASP A 325 -22.69 5.50 4.26
C ASP A 325 -22.72 4.34 5.28
N VAL A 326 -22.96 4.70 6.54
CA VAL A 326 -22.97 3.74 7.68
C VAL A 326 -24.14 2.78 7.57
N GLU A 327 -25.29 3.23 7.12
CA GLU A 327 -26.51 2.42 7.00
C GLU A 327 -26.35 1.37 5.90
N ASP A 328 -25.89 1.77 4.71
CA ASP A 328 -25.61 0.82 3.61
C ASP A 328 -24.51 -0.19 4.01
N LEU A 329 -23.44 0.26 4.69
CA LEU A 329 -22.41 -0.64 5.20
C LEU A 329 -22.98 -1.65 6.21
N GLN A 330 -23.84 -1.21 7.12
CA GLN A 330 -24.52 -2.07 8.07
C GLN A 330 -25.42 -3.11 7.37
N GLU A 331 -26.23 -2.68 6.38
CA GLU A 331 -27.10 -3.56 5.60
C GLU A 331 -26.27 -4.63 4.85
N LYS A 332 -25.16 -4.25 4.21
CA LYS A 332 -24.28 -5.19 3.52
C LYS A 332 -23.60 -6.19 4.46
N LEU A 333 -23.18 -5.73 5.65
CA LEU A 333 -22.62 -6.61 6.67
C LEU A 333 -23.66 -7.59 7.20
N GLN A 334 -24.89 -7.13 7.48
CA GLN A 334 -25.98 -7.98 7.92
C GLN A 334 -26.33 -9.02 6.87
N ASP A 335 -26.53 -8.58 5.61
CA ASP A 335 -26.84 -9.46 4.48
C ASP A 335 -25.77 -10.55 4.31
N ALA A 336 -24.51 -10.20 4.44
CA ALA A 336 -23.42 -11.16 4.38
C ALA A 336 -23.40 -12.14 5.57
N CYS A 337 -23.81 -11.71 6.77
CA CYS A 337 -23.95 -12.61 7.91
C CYS A 337 -25.15 -13.55 7.78
N ASP A 338 -26.23 -13.08 7.18
CA ASP A 338 -27.47 -13.85 7.01
C ASP A 338 -27.40 -14.82 5.80
N HIS A 339 -26.49 -14.57 4.83
CA HIS A 339 -26.36 -15.35 3.61
C HIS A 339 -24.93 -15.91 3.42
N PRO A 340 -24.48 -16.85 4.25
CA PRO A 340 -23.11 -17.40 4.19
C PRO A 340 -22.78 -18.09 2.86
N GLU A 341 -23.76 -18.59 2.13
CA GLU A 341 -23.57 -19.15 0.78
C GLU A 341 -23.15 -18.11 -0.26
N MET A 342 -23.59 -16.85 -0.12
CA MET A 342 -23.13 -15.74 -0.93
C MET A 342 -21.66 -15.43 -0.64
N VAL A 343 -21.27 -15.37 0.63
CA VAL A 343 -19.89 -15.16 1.07
C VAL A 343 -18.98 -16.27 0.53
N MET A 344 -19.38 -17.54 0.65
CA MET A 344 -18.60 -18.68 0.12
C MET A 344 -18.42 -18.63 -1.39
N ARG A 345 -19.45 -18.21 -2.12
CA ARG A 345 -19.34 -18.04 -3.59
C ARG A 345 -18.32 -16.97 -3.95
N MET A 346 -18.27 -15.85 -3.22
CA MET A 346 -17.28 -14.80 -3.44
C MET A 346 -15.86 -15.27 -3.08
N LYS A 347 -15.69 -15.97 -1.95
CA LYS A 347 -14.42 -16.55 -1.54
C LYS A 347 -13.82 -17.46 -2.62
N ASN A 348 -14.64 -18.36 -3.19
CA ASN A 348 -14.19 -19.34 -4.18
C ASN A 348 -13.72 -18.75 -5.54
N GLN A 349 -13.92 -17.46 -5.76
CA GLN A 349 -13.54 -16.78 -7.01
C GLN A 349 -12.43 -15.75 -6.80
N ALA A 350 -12.18 -15.35 -5.55
CA ALA A 350 -11.38 -14.18 -5.24
C ALA A 350 -9.90 -14.37 -5.59
N ASP A 351 -9.30 -15.49 -5.18
CA ASP A 351 -7.86 -15.71 -5.28
C ASP A 351 -7.39 -15.89 -6.72
N ASP A 352 -8.08 -16.70 -7.52
CA ASP A 352 -7.76 -16.88 -8.93
C ASP A 352 -7.95 -15.57 -9.71
N PHE A 353 -9.08 -14.90 -9.52
CA PHE A 353 -9.36 -13.62 -10.18
C PHE A 353 -8.26 -12.60 -9.92
N ILE A 354 -7.92 -12.37 -8.65
CA ILE A 354 -7.01 -11.27 -8.29
C ILE A 354 -5.55 -11.58 -8.67
N CYS A 355 -5.09 -12.84 -8.48
CA CYS A 355 -3.73 -13.24 -8.80
C CYS A 355 -3.47 -13.30 -10.32
N GLU A 356 -4.48 -13.60 -11.13
CA GLU A 356 -4.36 -13.53 -12.58
C GLU A 356 -4.35 -12.09 -13.10
N LYS A 357 -5.22 -11.24 -12.56
CA LYS A 357 -5.36 -9.84 -12.97
C LYS A 357 -4.14 -9.02 -12.57
N TYR A 358 -3.68 -9.14 -11.33
CA TYR A 358 -2.62 -8.33 -10.71
C TYR A 358 -1.34 -9.12 -10.44
N ASN A 359 -0.72 -9.60 -11.50
CA ASN A 359 0.50 -10.41 -11.42
C ASN A 359 1.76 -9.55 -11.41
N TRP A 360 2.65 -9.75 -10.43
CA TRP A 360 3.90 -9.01 -10.30
C TRP A 360 4.83 -9.13 -11.52
N ASP A 361 4.87 -10.28 -12.18
CA ASP A 361 5.76 -10.45 -13.35
C ASP A 361 5.31 -9.59 -14.52
N LYS A 362 3.99 -9.42 -14.71
CA LYS A 362 3.44 -8.46 -15.68
C LYS A 362 3.82 -7.03 -15.32
N VAL A 363 3.69 -6.64 -14.04
CA VAL A 363 4.04 -5.31 -13.53
C VAL A 363 5.52 -5.01 -13.76
N VAL A 364 6.42 -5.94 -13.42
CA VAL A 364 7.87 -5.80 -13.63
C VAL A 364 8.18 -5.68 -15.11
N LYS A 365 7.60 -6.53 -15.95
CA LYS A 365 7.79 -6.50 -17.41
C LYS A 365 7.41 -5.16 -18.01
N GLU A 366 6.25 -4.60 -17.65
CA GLU A 366 5.80 -3.31 -18.16
C GLU A 366 6.68 -2.16 -17.63
N THR A 367 7.07 -2.21 -16.35
CA THR A 367 7.97 -1.22 -15.77
C THR A 367 9.35 -1.24 -16.45
N MET A 368 9.93 -2.41 -16.69
CA MET A 368 11.22 -2.55 -17.35
C MET A 368 11.22 -2.05 -18.80
N LYS A 369 10.09 -2.10 -19.52
CA LYS A 369 9.96 -1.48 -20.84
C LYS A 369 10.22 0.03 -20.78
N LEU A 370 9.75 0.69 -19.71
CA LEU A 370 9.97 2.12 -19.54
C LEU A 370 11.42 2.46 -19.24
N TYR A 371 12.18 1.56 -18.61
CA TYR A 371 13.61 1.75 -18.39
C TYR A 371 14.44 1.74 -19.68
N ARG A 372 13.99 0.98 -20.70
CA ARG A 372 14.68 0.76 -21.97
C ARG A 372 14.29 1.75 -23.07
N ARG A 373 13.21 2.51 -22.90
CA ARG A 373 12.84 3.55 -23.88
C ARG A 373 13.93 4.63 -23.91
N LYS A 374 14.47 4.90 -25.09
CA LYS A 374 15.43 5.98 -25.34
C LYS A 374 14.73 7.30 -25.62
#